data_5e6c054361a80b404b1b30b2ebf09225
#
_entry.id   5e6c054361a80b404b1b30b2ebf09225
#
_cell.length_a   1.000
_cell.length_b   1.000
_cell.length_c   1.000
_cell.angle_alpha   90.00
_cell.angle_beta   90.00
_cell.angle_gamma   90.00
#
_symmetry.space_group_name_H-M   'P 1'
#
loop_
_entity.id
_entity.type
_entity.pdbx_description
1 polymer ?
#
loop_
_entity_poly.entity_id
_entity_poly.type
_entity_poly.pdbx_seq_one_letter_code
_entity_poly.pdbx_strand_id
1 'polypeptide(L)'
;IDKTSNFGVLDLVLALKWVNENIASFGGDPNNITIFGESAGGHNVLSLLVAQQAKGLFHKAISQSGYTKSSSLQNAYKSKNFNEEGISDSWTVLNKIIVDKQLANDLNEANIFQTNSNKETLREILYKTNAQELVNLYGDTFETPLLTNDGVVIPEIGLKQALRSKDYLN
;
A
#
# COMPACT_ATOMS: atom_id res chain seq x y z
N ILE A 1 -9.34 7.56 -14.12
CA ILE A 1 -9.16 6.95 -12.79
C ILE A 1 -7.75 6.45 -12.72
N ASP A 2 -7.00 6.92 -11.75
CA ASP A 2 -5.67 6.43 -11.44
C ASP A 2 -5.78 4.92 -11.14
N LYS A 3 -4.94 4.11 -11.79
CA LYS A 3 -4.96 2.66 -11.63
C LYS A 3 -4.05 2.19 -10.49
N THR A 4 -3.31 3.10 -9.86
CA THR A 4 -2.41 2.76 -8.74
C THR A 4 -3.18 2.63 -7.42
N SER A 5 -2.68 1.77 -6.56
CA SER A 5 -3.17 1.58 -5.19
C SER A 5 -2.06 1.77 -4.14
N ASN A 6 -0.84 2.11 -4.56
CA ASN A 6 0.35 2.22 -3.71
C ASN A 6 0.65 3.68 -3.34
N PHE A 7 -0.35 4.41 -2.82
CA PHE A 7 -0.23 5.84 -2.52
C PHE A 7 0.87 6.16 -1.52
N GLY A 8 1.09 5.31 -0.51
CA GLY A 8 2.19 5.52 0.45
C GLY A 8 3.57 5.49 -0.20
N VAL A 9 3.79 4.64 -1.21
CA VAL A 9 5.05 4.64 -1.99
C VAL A 9 5.15 5.90 -2.84
N LEU A 10 4.05 6.37 -3.41
CA LEU A 10 4.02 7.62 -4.19
C LEU A 10 4.31 8.85 -3.32
N ASP A 11 3.86 8.87 -2.06
CA ASP A 11 4.21 9.92 -1.10
C ASP A 11 5.73 9.96 -0.85
N LEU A 12 6.36 8.79 -0.72
CA LEU A 12 7.82 8.69 -0.60
C LEU A 12 8.53 9.17 -1.86
N VAL A 13 8.02 8.85 -3.04
CA VAL A 13 8.53 9.36 -4.31
C VAL A 13 8.44 10.87 -4.36
N LEU A 14 7.32 11.45 -3.94
CA LEU A 14 7.14 12.90 -3.89
C LEU A 14 8.12 13.56 -2.91
N ALA A 15 8.33 12.97 -1.73
CA ALA A 15 9.33 13.43 -0.77
C ALA A 15 10.75 13.39 -1.36
N LEU A 16 11.10 12.32 -2.08
CA LEU A 16 12.41 12.21 -2.74
C LEU A 16 12.61 13.25 -3.85
N LYS A 17 11.57 13.54 -4.63
CA LYS A 17 11.60 14.64 -5.62
C LYS A 17 11.89 15.97 -4.94
N TRP A 18 11.17 16.26 -3.87
CA TRP A 18 11.40 17.48 -3.10
C TRP A 18 12.84 17.56 -2.57
N VAL A 19 13.36 16.46 -2.00
CA VAL A 19 14.76 16.39 -1.53
C VAL A 19 15.73 16.66 -2.68
N ASN A 20 15.56 16.00 -3.82
CA ASN A 20 16.42 16.15 -4.99
C ASN A 20 16.45 17.60 -5.48
N GLU A 21 15.30 18.27 -5.51
CA GLU A 21 15.16 19.65 -5.99
C GLU A 21 15.69 20.69 -5.00
N ASN A 22 15.69 20.42 -3.69
CA ASN A 22 15.91 21.44 -2.66
C ASN A 22 17.17 21.23 -1.82
N ILE A 23 17.71 20.00 -1.74
CA ILE A 23 18.73 19.63 -0.76
C ILE A 23 20.03 20.45 -0.88
N ALA A 24 20.36 20.96 -2.07
CA ALA A 24 21.52 21.82 -2.29
C ALA A 24 21.41 23.12 -1.48
N SER A 25 20.21 23.67 -1.31
CA SER A 25 19.95 24.87 -0.50
C SER A 25 20.18 24.63 1.01
N PHE A 26 20.21 23.38 1.43
CA PHE A 26 20.50 22.95 2.80
C PHE A 26 21.94 22.44 2.98
N GLY A 27 22.81 22.60 1.95
CA GLY A 27 24.20 22.16 1.98
C GLY A 27 24.41 20.68 1.65
N GLY A 28 23.37 19.97 1.19
CA GLY A 28 23.47 18.60 0.72
C GLY A 28 23.81 18.48 -0.76
N ASP A 29 24.11 17.26 -1.20
CA ASP A 29 24.41 16.95 -2.60
C ASP A 29 23.26 16.15 -3.22
N PRO A 30 22.51 16.71 -4.19
CA PRO A 30 21.43 16.00 -4.86
C PRO A 30 21.90 14.77 -5.67
N ASN A 31 23.20 14.68 -5.97
CA ASN A 31 23.80 13.54 -6.65
C ASN A 31 24.33 12.46 -5.68
N ASN A 32 24.08 12.61 -4.38
CA ASN A 32 24.54 11.67 -3.35
C ASN A 32 23.47 11.40 -2.29
N ILE A 33 22.28 11.06 -2.72
CA ILE A 33 21.13 10.75 -1.83
C ILE A 33 21.16 9.27 -1.47
N THR A 34 21.12 8.98 -0.17
CA THR A 34 20.99 7.63 0.39
C THR A 34 19.62 7.49 1.06
N ILE A 35 18.87 6.48 0.67
CA ILE A 35 17.63 6.09 1.36
C ILE A 35 17.93 4.93 2.32
N PHE A 36 17.30 4.96 3.49
CA PHE A 36 17.43 3.85 4.44
C PHE A 36 16.14 3.68 5.25
N GLY A 37 15.95 2.48 5.81
CA GLY A 37 14.79 2.18 6.63
C GLY A 37 14.87 0.81 7.27
N GLU A 38 14.17 0.67 8.39
CA GLU A 38 14.09 -0.55 9.19
C GLU A 38 12.68 -1.12 9.15
N SER A 39 12.54 -2.48 9.14
CA SER A 39 11.26 -3.20 9.13
C SER A 39 10.34 -2.72 8.00
N ALA A 40 9.22 -2.08 8.29
CA ALA A 40 8.35 -1.46 7.28
C ALA A 40 9.07 -0.38 6.46
N GLY A 41 9.97 0.40 7.08
CA GLY A 41 10.85 1.33 6.37
C GLY A 41 11.82 0.62 5.43
N GLY A 42 12.35 -0.53 5.83
CA GLY A 42 13.17 -1.40 4.97
C GLY A 42 12.36 -1.94 3.77
N HIS A 43 11.09 -2.30 3.99
CA HIS A 43 10.16 -2.67 2.93
C HIS A 43 9.91 -1.53 1.95
N ASN A 44 9.74 -0.30 2.45
CA ASN A 44 9.58 0.89 1.61
C ASN A 44 10.83 1.16 0.77
N VAL A 45 12.02 1.00 1.34
CA VAL A 45 13.29 1.09 0.57
C VAL A 45 13.32 0.09 -0.57
N LEU A 46 12.98 -1.19 -0.31
CA LEU A 46 12.92 -2.23 -1.34
C LEU A 46 11.88 -1.92 -2.42
N SER A 47 10.77 -1.30 -2.04
CA SER A 47 9.72 -0.88 -2.98
C SER A 47 10.19 0.24 -3.91
N LEU A 48 10.91 1.22 -3.37
CA LEU A 48 11.49 2.33 -4.14
C LEU A 48 12.54 1.85 -5.15
N LEU A 49 13.25 0.73 -4.86
CA LEU A 49 14.20 0.14 -5.82
C LEU A 49 13.53 -0.35 -7.11
N VAL A 50 12.23 -0.68 -7.08
CA VAL A 50 11.50 -1.19 -8.25
C VAL A 50 10.43 -0.22 -8.76
N ALA A 51 10.13 0.83 -8.02
CA ALA A 51 9.17 1.86 -8.43
C ALA A 51 9.79 2.77 -9.51
N GLN A 52 9.32 2.67 -10.75
CA GLN A 52 9.88 3.45 -11.87
C GLN A 52 9.81 4.98 -11.63
N GLN A 53 8.83 5.43 -10.84
CA GLN A 53 8.69 6.85 -10.47
C GLN A 53 9.82 7.34 -9.54
N ALA A 54 10.55 6.44 -8.88
CA ALA A 54 11.69 6.75 -8.02
C ALA A 54 13.03 6.75 -8.76
N LYS A 55 13.03 6.38 -10.05
CA LYS A 55 14.26 6.27 -10.85
C LYS A 55 15.01 7.58 -10.91
N GLY A 56 16.31 7.53 -10.54
CA GLY A 56 17.20 8.69 -10.54
C GLY A 56 17.02 9.64 -9.36
N LEU A 57 16.11 9.36 -8.40
CA LEU A 57 15.88 10.21 -7.24
C LEU A 57 16.80 9.89 -6.05
N PHE A 58 17.48 8.74 -6.07
CA PHE A 58 18.45 8.35 -5.03
C PHE A 58 19.60 7.53 -5.66
N HIS A 59 20.68 7.36 -4.92
CA HIS A 59 21.94 6.78 -5.40
C HIS A 59 22.36 5.56 -4.60
N LYS A 60 21.90 5.43 -3.36
CA LYS A 60 22.25 4.35 -2.44
C LYS A 60 21.02 3.98 -1.61
N ALA A 61 20.93 2.70 -1.24
CA ALA A 61 19.83 2.19 -0.45
C ALA A 61 20.33 1.22 0.63
N ILE A 62 19.79 1.35 1.85
CA ILE A 62 20.06 0.49 2.99
C ILE A 62 18.72 -0.02 3.53
N SER A 63 18.43 -1.31 3.34
CA SER A 63 17.24 -1.95 3.88
C SER A 63 17.62 -2.81 5.08
N GLN A 64 17.14 -2.45 6.26
CA GLN A 64 17.36 -3.19 7.50
C GLN A 64 16.08 -3.99 7.82
N SER A 65 16.19 -5.31 7.84
CA SER A 65 15.06 -6.22 8.14
C SER A 65 13.82 -5.96 7.28
N GLY A 66 13.99 -5.48 6.05
CA GLY A 66 12.91 -5.28 5.10
C GLY A 66 12.36 -6.61 4.58
N TYR A 67 11.06 -6.65 4.34
CA TYR A 67 10.39 -7.81 3.76
C TYR A 67 9.97 -7.54 2.31
N THR A 68 9.66 -8.61 1.56
CA THR A 68 9.37 -8.52 0.11
C THR A 68 7.96 -8.99 -0.23
N LYS A 69 7.04 -8.96 0.76
CA LYS A 69 5.64 -9.34 0.53
C LYS A 69 4.92 -8.25 -0.28
N SER A 70 4.17 -8.67 -1.25
CA SER A 70 3.22 -7.83 -2.00
C SER A 70 2.07 -8.71 -2.47
N SER A 71 0.93 -8.12 -2.77
CA SER A 71 -0.30 -8.83 -3.14
C SER A 71 -0.68 -8.56 -4.59
N SER A 72 -1.22 -9.56 -5.28
CA SER A 72 -1.85 -9.31 -6.57
C SER A 72 -3.08 -8.39 -6.41
N LEU A 73 -3.44 -7.65 -7.46
CA LEU A 73 -4.66 -6.83 -7.47
C LEU A 73 -5.91 -7.64 -7.08
N GLN A 74 -6.01 -8.88 -7.58
CA GLN A 74 -7.10 -9.78 -7.26
C GLN A 74 -7.21 -10.04 -5.76
N ASN A 75 -6.10 -10.41 -5.11
CA ASN A 75 -6.09 -10.70 -3.68
C ASN A 75 -6.21 -9.44 -2.82
N ALA A 76 -5.68 -8.30 -3.27
CA ALA A 76 -5.85 -7.02 -2.58
C ALA A 76 -7.30 -6.51 -2.62
N TYR A 77 -8.04 -6.84 -3.68
CA TYR A 77 -9.46 -6.49 -3.81
C TYR A 77 -10.35 -7.44 -3.01
N LYS A 78 -10.27 -8.74 -3.29
CA LYS A 78 -11.04 -9.78 -2.63
C LYS A 78 -10.24 -11.07 -2.64
N SER A 79 -9.72 -11.47 -1.51
CA SER A 79 -9.02 -12.73 -1.33
C SER A 79 -9.98 -13.92 -1.55
N LYS A 80 -9.45 -15.10 -1.90
CA LYS A 80 -10.24 -16.33 -1.94
C LYS A 80 -10.81 -16.71 -0.57
N ASN A 81 -10.11 -16.31 0.48
CA ASN A 81 -10.45 -16.58 1.88
C ASN A 81 -10.95 -15.29 2.56
N PHE A 82 -11.74 -14.50 1.85
CA PHE A 82 -12.32 -13.29 2.43
C PHE A 82 -13.14 -13.61 3.69
N ASN A 83 -13.20 -12.70 4.63
CA ASN A 83 -13.80 -12.84 5.97
C ASN A 83 -13.08 -13.84 6.90
N GLU A 84 -11.94 -14.41 6.54
CA GLU A 84 -11.08 -15.10 7.49
C GLU A 84 -10.34 -14.10 8.38
N GLU A 85 -10.09 -14.52 9.61
CA GLU A 85 -9.27 -13.73 10.54
C GLU A 85 -7.89 -13.49 9.95
N GLY A 86 -7.40 -12.28 9.98
CA GLY A 86 -6.08 -11.96 9.48
C GLY A 86 -5.97 -11.57 8.00
N ILE A 87 -7.06 -11.48 7.26
CA ILE A 87 -7.04 -11.09 5.86
C ILE A 87 -7.41 -9.61 5.69
N SER A 88 -6.49 -8.87 5.11
CA SER A 88 -6.59 -7.42 4.88
C SER A 88 -6.80 -7.09 3.40
N ASP A 89 -7.76 -7.74 2.75
CA ASP A 89 -8.25 -7.31 1.44
C ASP A 89 -9.34 -6.24 1.60
N SER A 90 -9.52 -5.43 0.56
CA SER A 90 -10.44 -4.28 0.61
C SER A 90 -11.91 -4.71 0.76
N TRP A 91 -12.27 -5.90 0.31
CA TRP A 91 -13.61 -6.44 0.47
C TRP A 91 -13.92 -6.76 1.94
N THR A 92 -13.00 -7.45 2.61
CA THR A 92 -13.10 -7.77 4.04
C THR A 92 -13.07 -6.52 4.91
N VAL A 93 -12.19 -5.56 4.61
CA VAL A 93 -12.14 -4.26 5.32
C VAL A 93 -13.48 -3.55 5.21
N LEU A 94 -14.08 -3.48 4.03
CA LEU A 94 -15.39 -2.83 3.87
C LEU A 94 -16.50 -3.58 4.60
N ASN A 95 -16.51 -4.91 4.64
CA ASN A 95 -17.44 -5.68 5.45
C ASN A 95 -17.31 -5.33 6.95
N LYS A 96 -16.08 -5.22 7.47
CA LYS A 96 -15.85 -4.81 8.86
C LYS A 96 -16.37 -3.38 9.12
N ILE A 97 -16.15 -2.44 8.20
CA ILE A 97 -16.69 -1.08 8.28
C ILE A 97 -18.22 -1.09 8.31
N ILE A 98 -18.87 -1.89 7.49
CA ILE A 98 -20.32 -2.03 7.41
C ILE A 98 -20.90 -2.52 8.76
N VAL A 99 -20.25 -3.51 9.39
CA VAL A 99 -20.64 -4.01 10.71
C VAL A 99 -20.41 -2.94 11.79
N ASP A 100 -19.23 -2.31 11.80
CA ASP A 100 -18.88 -1.27 12.79
C ASP A 100 -19.85 -0.08 12.74
N LYS A 101 -20.30 0.28 11.55
CA LYS A 101 -21.34 1.32 11.34
C LYS A 101 -22.78 0.83 11.58
N GLN A 102 -22.97 -0.40 12.07
CA GLN A 102 -24.27 -1.00 12.36
C GLN A 102 -25.22 -1.07 11.16
N LEU A 103 -24.66 -1.16 9.95
CA LEU A 103 -25.41 -1.36 8.71
C LEU A 103 -25.68 -2.85 8.42
N ALA A 104 -25.03 -3.73 9.16
CA ALA A 104 -25.22 -5.18 9.21
C ALA A 104 -24.86 -5.68 10.61
N ASN A 105 -25.41 -6.82 11.01
CA ASN A 105 -25.18 -7.40 12.34
C ASN A 105 -23.91 -8.26 12.40
N ASP A 106 -23.49 -8.81 11.27
CA ASP A 106 -22.30 -9.66 11.15
C ASP A 106 -21.65 -9.55 9.76
N LEU A 107 -20.51 -10.25 9.57
CA LEU A 107 -19.76 -10.23 8.31
C LEU A 107 -20.52 -10.89 7.15
N ASN A 108 -21.43 -11.85 7.42
CA ASN A 108 -22.21 -12.48 6.36
C ASN A 108 -23.26 -11.50 5.83
N GLU A 109 -24.00 -10.84 6.73
CA GLU A 109 -24.93 -9.79 6.34
C GLU A 109 -24.22 -8.61 5.66
N ALA A 110 -23.05 -8.21 6.14
CA ALA A 110 -22.24 -7.17 5.52
C ALA A 110 -21.81 -7.57 4.10
N ASN A 111 -21.42 -8.81 3.88
CA ASN A 111 -21.09 -9.31 2.53
C ASN A 111 -22.30 -9.28 1.58
N ILE A 112 -23.49 -9.63 2.08
CA ILE A 112 -24.74 -9.53 1.32
C ILE A 112 -25.06 -8.07 1.01
N PHE A 113 -24.97 -7.18 2.01
CA PHE A 113 -25.14 -5.75 1.86
C PHE A 113 -24.19 -5.17 0.80
N GLN A 114 -22.90 -5.45 0.93
CA GLN A 114 -21.88 -4.99 -0.02
C GLN A 114 -22.13 -5.51 -1.45
N THR A 115 -22.52 -6.77 -1.60
CA THR A 115 -22.79 -7.39 -2.90
C THR A 115 -23.98 -6.74 -3.60
N ASN A 116 -25.01 -6.36 -2.85
CA ASN A 116 -26.25 -5.81 -3.39
C ASN A 116 -26.25 -4.27 -3.47
N SER A 117 -25.27 -3.60 -2.86
CA SER A 117 -25.18 -2.15 -2.89
C SER A 117 -24.58 -1.64 -4.21
N ASN A 118 -25.06 -0.48 -4.65
CA ASN A 118 -24.44 0.21 -5.78
C ASN A 118 -23.11 0.89 -5.37
N LYS A 119 -22.30 1.23 -6.37
CA LYS A 119 -20.97 1.82 -6.14
C LYS A 119 -20.99 3.13 -5.36
N GLU A 120 -22.02 3.95 -5.56
CA GLU A 120 -22.12 5.26 -4.88
C GLU A 120 -22.37 5.09 -3.38
N THR A 121 -23.26 4.18 -3.00
CA THR A 121 -23.50 3.82 -1.59
C THR A 121 -22.21 3.36 -0.91
N LEU A 122 -21.46 2.44 -1.54
CA LEU A 122 -20.20 1.93 -0.99
C LEU A 122 -19.14 3.04 -0.89
N ARG A 123 -19.08 3.90 -1.89
CA ARG A 123 -18.20 5.07 -1.90
C ARG A 123 -18.51 6.03 -0.75
N GLU A 124 -19.79 6.35 -0.51
CA GLU A 124 -20.18 7.20 0.59
C GLU A 124 -19.79 6.63 1.96
N ILE A 125 -19.97 5.31 2.16
CA ILE A 125 -19.55 4.63 3.37
C ILE A 125 -18.03 4.82 3.58
N LEU A 126 -17.22 4.56 2.56
CA LEU A 126 -15.77 4.70 2.62
C LEU A 126 -15.33 6.14 2.89
N TYR A 127 -15.92 7.12 2.20
CA TYR A 127 -15.56 8.54 2.40
C TYR A 127 -15.99 9.10 3.77
N LYS A 128 -17.02 8.52 4.40
CA LYS A 128 -17.45 8.87 5.76
C LYS A 128 -16.68 8.12 6.85
N THR A 129 -15.76 7.23 6.48
CA THR A 129 -14.93 6.48 7.42
C THR A 129 -13.62 7.25 7.62
N ASN A 130 -13.34 7.66 8.84
CA ASN A 130 -12.14 8.40 9.18
C ASN A 130 -10.94 7.48 9.46
N ALA A 131 -9.73 8.06 9.52
CA ALA A 131 -8.51 7.29 9.71
C ALA A 131 -8.47 6.52 11.04
N GLN A 132 -9.05 7.08 12.12
CA GLN A 132 -9.08 6.39 13.41
C GLN A 132 -10.00 5.18 13.40
N GLU A 133 -11.16 5.27 12.74
CA GLU A 133 -12.05 4.13 12.53
C GLU A 133 -11.31 3.01 11.77
N LEU A 134 -10.56 3.34 10.70
CA LEU A 134 -9.76 2.36 9.97
C LEU A 134 -8.68 1.71 10.84
N VAL A 135 -7.96 2.49 11.63
CA VAL A 135 -6.93 1.96 12.54
C VAL A 135 -7.56 1.01 13.56
N ASN A 136 -8.71 1.37 14.13
CA ASN A 136 -9.40 0.54 15.12
C ASN A 136 -9.86 -0.82 14.56
N LEU A 137 -10.16 -0.90 13.25
CA LEU A 137 -10.54 -2.17 12.59
C LEU A 137 -9.41 -3.21 12.60
N TYR A 138 -8.15 -2.76 12.64
CA TYR A 138 -6.99 -3.66 12.68
C TYR A 138 -6.64 -4.07 14.12
N GLY A 139 -7.12 -3.33 15.15
CA GLY A 139 -6.88 -3.62 16.55
C GLY A 139 -5.39 -3.77 16.87
N ASP A 140 -5.06 -4.75 17.72
CA ASP A 140 -3.69 -5.09 18.08
C ASP A 140 -3.02 -6.07 17.09
N THR A 141 -3.66 -6.34 15.94
CA THR A 141 -3.07 -7.21 14.91
C THR A 141 -2.01 -6.44 14.14
N PHE A 142 -0.85 -7.08 13.90
CA PHE A 142 0.20 -6.54 13.02
C PHE A 142 -0.14 -6.67 11.52
N GLU A 143 -1.39 -6.99 11.22
CA GLU A 143 -1.84 -7.18 9.84
C GLU A 143 -2.22 -5.86 9.22
N THR A 144 -1.45 -5.46 8.26
CA THR A 144 -1.68 -4.23 7.48
C THR A 144 -1.89 -4.58 6.02
N PRO A 145 -2.58 -3.72 5.24
CA PRO A 145 -2.65 -3.88 3.80
C PRO A 145 -1.26 -4.00 3.20
N LEU A 146 -1.07 -5.01 2.36
CA LEU A 146 0.18 -5.20 1.62
C LEU A 146 0.25 -4.24 0.44
N LEU A 147 1.47 -3.98 -0.03
CA LEU A 147 1.68 -3.39 -1.34
C LEU A 147 0.98 -4.20 -2.43
N THR A 148 0.42 -3.53 -3.39
CA THR A 148 -0.31 -4.15 -4.49
C THR A 148 0.53 -4.19 -5.76
N ASN A 149 0.58 -5.34 -6.41
CA ASN A 149 1.23 -5.52 -7.71
C ASN A 149 0.34 -4.90 -8.79
N ASP A 150 0.31 -3.56 -8.86
CA ASP A 150 -0.61 -2.79 -9.70
C ASP A 150 -0.09 -2.58 -11.14
N GLY A 151 1.17 -2.97 -11.40
CA GLY A 151 1.81 -2.75 -12.70
C GLY A 151 2.16 -1.30 -13.01
N VAL A 152 1.90 -0.39 -12.07
CA VAL A 152 2.16 1.06 -12.20
C VAL A 152 3.27 1.51 -11.26
N VAL A 153 3.15 1.23 -9.98
CA VAL A 153 4.16 1.54 -8.95
C VAL A 153 4.97 0.30 -8.63
N ILE A 154 4.29 -0.81 -8.34
CA ILE A 154 4.92 -2.11 -8.11
C ILE A 154 4.63 -3.01 -9.32
N PRO A 155 5.67 -3.60 -9.94
CA PRO A 155 5.50 -4.49 -11.10
C PRO A 155 4.50 -5.63 -10.86
N GLU A 156 3.73 -6.01 -11.88
CA GLU A 156 2.74 -7.10 -11.78
C GLU A 156 3.32 -8.43 -11.31
N ILE A 157 4.61 -8.70 -11.59
CA ILE A 157 5.31 -9.90 -11.12
C ILE A 157 5.56 -9.90 -9.60
N GLY A 158 5.26 -8.79 -8.92
CA GLY A 158 5.42 -8.60 -7.49
C GLY A 158 6.81 -8.19 -7.05
N LEU A 159 6.88 -7.59 -5.86
CA LEU A 159 8.10 -6.99 -5.32
C LEU A 159 9.27 -7.98 -5.27
N LYS A 160 9.04 -9.19 -4.75
CA LYS A 160 10.10 -10.21 -4.61
C LYS A 160 10.72 -10.62 -5.95
N GLN A 161 9.91 -10.79 -6.97
CA GLN A 161 10.40 -11.19 -8.30
C GLN A 161 11.05 -10.01 -9.03
N ALA A 162 10.48 -8.81 -8.89
CA ALA A 162 11.06 -7.60 -9.46
C ALA A 162 12.47 -7.32 -8.91
N LEU A 163 12.69 -7.47 -7.60
CA LEU A 163 14.01 -7.34 -6.98
C LEU A 163 15.04 -8.37 -7.46
N ARG A 164 14.59 -9.51 -7.98
CA ARG A 164 15.47 -10.54 -8.56
C ARG A 164 15.82 -10.29 -10.04
N SER A 165 15.03 -9.46 -10.69
CA SER A 165 15.23 -9.11 -12.11
C SER A 165 15.90 -7.75 -12.23
N LYS A 166 17.03 -7.72 -12.96
CA LYS A 166 17.74 -6.47 -13.25
C LYS A 166 16.90 -5.48 -14.07
N ASP A 167 15.88 -5.95 -14.78
CA ASP A 167 15.05 -5.13 -15.66
C ASP A 167 14.15 -4.15 -14.90
N TYR A 168 13.92 -4.42 -13.61
CA TYR A 168 13.05 -3.61 -12.75
C TYR A 168 13.80 -2.73 -11.73
N LEU A 169 15.10 -2.90 -11.58
CA LEU A 169 15.87 -2.11 -10.60
C LEU A 169 16.17 -0.71 -11.12
N ASN A 170 16.01 0.25 -10.24
CA ASN A 170 16.37 1.65 -10.43
C ASN A 170 17.87 1.89 -10.24
#